data_fe1664d3ce3ad2c7a063f0dda09b2569
#
_entry.id   fe1664d3ce3ad2c7a063f0dda09b2569
#
_cell.length_a   1.000
_cell.length_b   1.000
_cell.length_c   1.000
_cell.angle_alpha   90.00
_cell.angle_beta   90.00
_cell.angle_gamma   90.00
#
_symmetry.space_group_name_H-M   'P 1'
#
loop_
_entity.id
_entity.type
_entity.pdbx_description
1 polymer ?
#
loop_
_entity_poly.entity_id
_entity_poly.type
_entity_poly.pdbx_seq_one_letter_code
_entity_poly.pdbx_strand_id
1 'polypeptide(L)'
;ALIHGAAGGVGSALLQLGRLAELEMYGTCSSRGASAVSDLGAIPIDYQHQDFVKEIRRLTSEGVDVVFDGIGGTHIWRSRKALRPGGRVVAYGLTSSLRGGRLASGRRHRFRGIAIFGLYIAGGWLLPGRKRVVPYSIQWLKRLRPALFRQDLIALLDLLKQQKIKPLIAQRFP
;
A
#
# COMPACT_ATOMS: atom_id res chain seq x y z
N ALA A 1 5.01 -5.85 8.21
CA ALA A 1 4.34 -5.32 7.00
C ALA A 1 5.23 -4.31 6.28
N LEU A 2 5.13 -4.21 4.94
CA LEU A 2 5.80 -3.17 4.14
C LEU A 2 4.75 -2.21 3.58
N ILE A 3 4.99 -0.89 3.71
CA ILE A 3 4.09 0.15 3.24
C ILE A 3 4.82 1.04 2.25
N HIS A 4 4.35 1.11 0.99
CA HIS A 4 4.93 2.00 0.00
C HIS A 4 4.37 3.42 0.11
N GLY A 5 5.26 4.43 -0.05
CA GLY A 5 4.90 5.83 0.12
C GLY A 5 4.49 6.15 1.57
N ALA A 6 5.22 5.58 2.52
CA ALA A 6 4.88 5.57 3.94
C ALA A 6 4.75 6.98 4.56
N ALA A 7 5.49 7.98 4.07
CA ALA A 7 5.38 9.37 4.49
C ALA A 7 4.18 10.13 3.88
N GLY A 8 3.43 9.51 2.96
CA GLY A 8 2.22 10.10 2.36
C GLY A 8 0.98 9.94 3.22
N GLY A 9 -0.14 10.57 2.83
CA GLY A 9 -1.37 10.55 3.62
C GLY A 9 -1.90 9.15 3.96
N VAL A 10 -2.05 8.27 2.97
CA VAL A 10 -2.49 6.88 3.21
C VAL A 10 -1.41 6.08 3.94
N GLY A 11 -0.13 6.25 3.57
CA GLY A 11 0.97 5.54 4.18
C GLY A 11 1.09 5.84 5.68
N SER A 12 1.06 7.11 6.06
CA SER A 12 1.12 7.51 7.46
C SER A 12 -0.08 7.04 8.29
N ALA A 13 -1.27 6.98 7.68
CA ALA A 13 -2.45 6.40 8.34
C ALA A 13 -2.27 4.89 8.56
N LEU A 14 -1.76 4.16 7.56
CA LEU A 14 -1.46 2.74 7.69
C LEU A 14 -0.39 2.47 8.77
N LEU A 15 0.64 3.33 8.87
CA LEU A 15 1.65 3.21 9.93
C LEU A 15 1.02 3.40 11.32
N GLN A 16 0.15 4.39 11.51
CA GLN A 16 -0.52 4.60 12.78
C GLN A 16 -1.42 3.41 13.17
N LEU A 17 -2.18 2.88 12.23
CA LEU A 17 -3.01 1.70 12.46
C LEU A 17 -2.16 0.44 12.73
N GLY A 18 -1.07 0.27 11.98
CA GLY A 18 -0.15 -0.84 12.19
C GLY A 18 0.53 -0.79 13.56
N ARG A 19 0.90 0.40 14.05
CA ARG A 19 1.43 0.60 15.40
C ARG A 19 0.40 0.21 16.48
N LEU A 20 -0.88 0.57 16.30
CA LEU A 20 -1.94 0.16 17.21
C LEU A 20 -2.18 -1.36 17.21
N ALA A 21 -1.87 -2.02 16.11
CA ALA A 21 -1.94 -3.48 15.95
C ALA A 21 -0.61 -4.17 16.28
N GLU A 22 0.37 -3.46 16.84
CA GLU A 22 1.68 -3.96 17.24
C GLU A 22 2.44 -4.67 16.11
N LEU A 23 2.28 -4.19 14.89
CA LEU A 23 2.94 -4.77 13.71
C LEU A 23 4.37 -4.27 13.59
N GLU A 24 5.29 -5.18 13.23
CA GLU A 24 6.59 -4.80 12.71
C GLU A 24 6.43 -4.20 11.31
N MET A 25 6.89 -2.95 11.12
CA MET A 25 6.60 -2.18 9.93
C MET A 25 7.86 -1.63 9.26
N TYR A 26 7.83 -1.66 7.94
CA TYR A 26 8.83 -1.09 7.04
C TYR A 26 8.14 -0.09 6.11
N GLY A 27 8.75 1.06 5.89
CA GLY A 27 8.13 2.11 5.07
C GLY A 27 9.03 2.62 3.97
N THR A 28 8.64 2.49 2.69
CA THR A 28 9.41 3.17 1.64
C THR A 28 9.07 4.65 1.60
N CYS A 29 10.08 5.50 1.60
CA CYS A 29 9.97 6.95 1.55
C CYS A 29 11.17 7.56 0.82
N SER A 30 11.18 8.86 0.58
CA SER A 30 12.40 9.60 0.23
C SER A 30 13.18 9.93 1.49
N SER A 31 14.45 10.34 1.35
CA SER A 31 15.30 10.76 2.47
C SER A 31 14.59 11.81 3.37
N ARG A 32 13.85 12.74 2.79
CA ARG A 32 13.07 13.78 3.52
C ARG A 32 11.94 13.21 4.38
N GLY A 33 11.41 12.06 4.02
CA GLY A 33 10.31 11.43 4.76
C GLY A 33 10.76 10.42 5.81
N ALA A 34 12.07 10.16 5.92
CA ALA A 34 12.58 9.08 6.76
C ALA A 34 12.29 9.31 8.26
N SER A 35 12.50 10.52 8.76
CA SER A 35 12.19 10.84 10.17
C SER A 35 10.71 10.62 10.48
N ALA A 36 9.81 11.13 9.64
CA ALA A 36 8.36 10.97 9.84
C ALA A 36 7.92 9.50 9.85
N VAL A 37 8.57 8.63 9.05
CA VAL A 37 8.31 7.20 9.05
C VAL A 37 8.82 6.55 10.34
N SER A 38 10.03 6.93 10.81
CA SER A 38 10.59 6.44 12.06
C SER A 38 9.78 6.87 13.29
N ASP A 39 9.31 8.11 13.32
CA ASP A 39 8.48 8.66 14.42
C ASP A 39 7.15 7.91 14.55
N LEU A 40 6.66 7.32 13.43
CA LEU A 40 5.46 6.47 13.41
C LEU A 40 5.76 5.00 13.74
N GLY A 41 7.00 4.67 14.10
CA GLY A 41 7.40 3.33 14.57
C GLY A 41 7.74 2.34 13.46
N ALA A 42 8.04 2.81 12.25
CA ALA A 42 8.45 1.95 11.14
C ALA A 42 9.93 2.16 10.77
N ILE A 43 10.55 1.13 10.22
CA ILE A 43 11.91 1.22 9.67
C ILE A 43 11.83 1.85 8.28
N PRO A 44 12.43 3.04 8.06
CA PRO A 44 12.40 3.70 6.76
C PRO A 44 13.34 3.02 5.77
N ILE A 45 12.91 2.91 4.52
CA ILE A 45 13.69 2.43 3.38
C ILE A 45 13.66 3.54 2.33
N ASP A 46 14.81 4.17 2.07
CA ASP A 46 14.92 5.22 1.07
C ASP A 46 14.93 4.62 -0.35
N TYR A 47 13.80 4.70 -1.05
CA TYR A 47 13.64 4.14 -2.39
C TYR A 47 14.54 4.82 -3.45
N GLN A 48 15.15 5.96 -3.16
CA GLN A 48 16.06 6.67 -4.07
C GLN A 48 17.46 6.05 -4.06
N HIS A 49 17.87 5.47 -2.93
CA HIS A 49 19.22 4.96 -2.72
C HIS A 49 19.24 3.45 -2.43
N GLN A 50 18.11 2.86 -2.08
CA GLN A 50 18.02 1.47 -1.65
C GLN A 50 17.03 0.66 -2.49
N ASP A 51 17.36 -0.60 -2.76
CA ASP A 51 16.42 -1.56 -3.30
C ASP A 51 15.61 -2.17 -2.15
N PHE A 52 14.33 -1.80 -2.06
CA PHE A 52 13.47 -2.24 -0.96
C PHE A 52 13.31 -3.77 -0.87
N VAL A 53 13.43 -4.50 -2.00
CA VAL A 53 13.34 -5.98 -1.97
C VAL A 53 14.56 -6.56 -1.27
N LYS A 54 15.76 -6.03 -1.58
CA LYS A 54 17.01 -6.44 -0.93
C LYS A 54 16.99 -6.07 0.55
N GLU A 55 16.55 -4.84 0.88
CA GLU A 55 16.48 -4.39 2.27
C GLU A 55 15.49 -5.21 3.10
N ILE A 56 14.30 -5.50 2.58
CA ILE A 56 13.35 -6.38 3.26
C ILE A 56 13.95 -7.76 3.51
N ARG A 57 14.64 -8.34 2.50
CA ARG A 57 15.30 -9.63 2.68
C ARG A 57 16.41 -9.59 3.71
N ARG A 58 17.15 -8.50 3.79
CA ARG A 58 18.20 -8.31 4.80
C ARG A 58 17.61 -8.19 6.21
N LEU A 59 16.49 -7.46 6.35
CA LEU A 59 15.87 -7.17 7.65
C LEU A 59 15.01 -8.32 8.20
N THR A 60 14.43 -9.15 7.32
CA THR A 60 13.41 -10.14 7.71
C THR A 60 13.78 -11.59 7.35
N SER A 61 14.90 -11.85 6.70
CA SER A 61 15.32 -13.14 6.13
C SER A 61 14.33 -13.75 5.11
N GLU A 62 13.06 -13.88 5.43
CA GLU A 62 12.03 -14.54 4.60
C GLU A 62 11.14 -13.58 3.80
N GLY A 63 11.08 -12.32 4.20
CA GLY A 63 10.17 -11.31 3.66
C GLY A 63 9.02 -10.99 4.62
N VAL A 64 8.10 -10.12 4.19
CA VAL A 64 6.97 -9.64 5.00
C VAL A 64 5.67 -10.39 4.69
N ASP A 65 4.73 -10.38 5.65
CA ASP A 65 3.38 -10.96 5.50
C ASP A 65 2.52 -10.19 4.51
N VAL A 66 2.61 -8.86 4.56
CA VAL A 66 1.76 -7.98 3.79
C VAL A 66 2.57 -6.83 3.21
N VAL A 67 2.31 -6.51 1.94
CA VAL A 67 2.77 -5.28 1.30
C VAL A 67 1.56 -4.44 0.94
N PHE A 68 1.50 -3.20 1.41
CA PHE A 68 0.53 -2.20 1.00
C PHE A 68 1.10 -1.39 -0.16
N ASP A 69 0.59 -1.63 -1.38
CA ASP A 69 1.09 -1.03 -2.61
C ASP A 69 0.12 0.01 -3.16
N GLY A 70 0.48 1.28 -2.96
CA GLY A 70 -0.20 2.45 -3.53
C GLY A 70 0.38 2.93 -4.86
N ILE A 71 1.45 2.29 -5.37
CA ILE A 71 2.13 2.68 -6.61
C ILE A 71 1.48 2.00 -7.81
N GLY A 72 1.26 0.68 -7.71
CA GLY A 72 0.60 -0.08 -8.77
C GLY A 72 1.50 -0.40 -9.98
N GLY A 73 0.89 -0.86 -11.07
CA GLY A 73 1.60 -1.20 -12.30
C GLY A 73 2.63 -2.32 -12.10
N THR A 74 3.79 -2.20 -12.75
CA THR A 74 4.88 -3.18 -12.66
C THR A 74 5.50 -3.26 -11.26
N HIS A 75 5.25 -2.26 -10.40
CA HIS A 75 5.75 -2.22 -9.03
C HIS A 75 5.21 -3.38 -8.20
N ILE A 76 3.97 -3.82 -8.45
CA ILE A 76 3.34 -4.97 -7.78
C ILE A 76 4.20 -6.24 -7.85
N TRP A 77 4.91 -6.48 -8.97
CA TRP A 77 5.81 -7.62 -9.09
C TRP A 77 7.01 -7.54 -8.14
N ARG A 78 7.55 -6.34 -7.96
CA ARG A 78 8.63 -6.12 -7.01
C ARG A 78 8.11 -6.28 -5.57
N SER A 79 6.94 -5.71 -5.28
CA SER A 79 6.25 -5.87 -3.99
C SER A 79 6.01 -7.34 -3.65
N ARG A 80 5.62 -8.15 -4.65
CA ARG A 80 5.45 -9.60 -4.48
C ARG A 80 6.76 -10.33 -4.15
N LYS A 81 7.92 -9.83 -4.63
CA LYS A 81 9.24 -10.40 -4.29
C LYS A 81 9.62 -10.16 -2.82
N ALA A 82 9.12 -9.07 -2.22
CA ALA A 82 9.35 -8.76 -0.81
C ALA A 82 8.51 -9.60 0.17
N LEU A 83 7.50 -10.33 -0.31
CA LEU A 83 6.66 -11.18 0.52
C LEU A 83 7.36 -12.49 0.91
N ARG A 84 7.06 -12.97 2.12
CA ARG A 84 7.31 -14.35 2.52
C ARG A 84 6.33 -15.33 1.82
N PRO A 85 6.56 -16.64 1.84
CA PRO A 85 5.58 -17.63 1.38
C PRO A 85 4.23 -17.43 2.09
N GLY A 86 3.12 -17.46 1.33
CA GLY A 86 1.77 -17.21 1.86
C GLY A 86 1.40 -15.74 2.08
N GLY A 87 2.34 -14.81 1.92
CA GLY A 87 2.10 -13.37 2.06
C GLY A 87 1.21 -12.79 0.94
N ARG A 88 0.76 -11.55 1.13
CA ARG A 88 -0.14 -10.87 0.20
C ARG A 88 0.27 -9.43 -0.10
N VAL A 89 0.06 -8.98 -1.33
CA VAL A 89 0.10 -7.56 -1.72
C VAL A 89 -1.32 -7.02 -1.71
N VAL A 90 -1.58 -5.97 -0.95
CA VAL A 90 -2.82 -5.19 -1.01
C VAL A 90 -2.57 -4.03 -1.96
N ALA A 91 -3.11 -4.13 -3.17
CA ALA A 91 -2.93 -3.12 -4.21
C ALA A 91 -4.10 -2.14 -4.21
N TYR A 92 -3.85 -0.89 -3.75
CA TYR A 92 -4.85 0.18 -3.70
C TYR A 92 -4.54 1.36 -4.62
N GLY A 93 -3.39 1.36 -5.28
CA GLY A 93 -2.89 2.43 -6.17
C GLY A 93 -3.14 2.19 -7.66
N LEU A 94 -4.31 1.69 -8.05
CA LEU A 94 -4.64 1.48 -9.46
C LEU A 94 -4.57 2.76 -10.32
N THR A 95 -4.63 3.92 -9.67
CA THR A 95 -4.65 5.22 -10.34
C THR A 95 -3.29 5.68 -10.87
N SER A 96 -2.18 5.18 -10.36
CA SER A 96 -0.85 5.57 -10.86
C SER A 96 -0.56 5.00 -12.25
N SER A 97 -1.10 3.82 -12.56
CA SER A 97 -1.04 3.25 -13.92
C SER A 97 -1.86 4.05 -14.93
N LEU A 98 -2.81 4.86 -14.47
CA LEU A 98 -3.63 5.75 -15.30
C LEU A 98 -3.04 7.17 -15.40
N ARG A 99 -2.13 7.56 -14.50
CA ARG A 99 -1.53 8.90 -14.45
C ARG A 99 -0.19 9.02 -15.19
N GLY A 100 0.46 7.94 -15.52
CA GLY A 100 1.79 7.90 -16.19
C GLY A 100 1.78 8.12 -17.70
N GLY A 101 0.65 8.40 -18.30
CA GLY A 101 0.55 8.79 -19.70
C GLY A 101 -0.40 9.97 -19.84
N ARG A 102 0.02 11.04 -20.56
CA ARG A 102 -0.88 12.04 -21.15
C ARG A 102 -2.16 11.32 -21.54
N LEU A 103 -3.32 11.86 -21.16
CA LEU A 103 -4.65 11.42 -21.55
C LEU A 103 -4.69 10.90 -23.00
N ALA A 104 -4.26 9.66 -23.22
CA ALA A 104 -4.54 8.95 -24.44
C ALA A 104 -6.01 8.53 -24.33
N SER A 105 -6.89 9.42 -24.80
CA SER A 105 -8.29 9.21 -24.98
C SER A 105 -8.51 8.06 -26.00
N GLY A 106 -8.50 6.82 -25.51
CA GLY A 106 -8.78 5.68 -26.36
C GLY A 106 -9.29 4.48 -25.57
N ARG A 107 -10.47 4.01 -25.93
CA ARG A 107 -11.12 2.82 -25.36
C ARG A 107 -10.16 1.61 -25.27
N ARG A 108 -9.20 1.48 -26.21
CA ARG A 108 -8.15 0.43 -26.24
C ARG A 108 -7.18 0.47 -25.06
N HIS A 109 -6.80 1.64 -24.55
CA HIS A 109 -5.86 1.73 -23.40
C HIS A 109 -6.52 1.36 -22.08
N ARG A 110 -7.82 1.64 -21.91
CA ARG A 110 -8.59 1.22 -20.72
C ARG A 110 -8.71 -0.31 -20.64
N PHE A 111 -8.94 -0.98 -21.77
CA PHE A 111 -8.99 -2.45 -21.83
C PHE A 111 -7.63 -3.10 -21.56
N ARG A 112 -6.53 -2.52 -22.04
CA ARG A 112 -5.18 -3.04 -21.74
C ARG A 112 -4.85 -2.95 -20.26
N GLY A 113 -5.19 -1.84 -19.59
CA GLY A 113 -5.00 -1.70 -18.15
C GLY A 113 -5.79 -2.72 -17.34
N ILE A 114 -7.07 -2.95 -17.71
CA ILE A 114 -7.94 -3.96 -17.08
C ILE A 114 -7.42 -5.38 -17.36
N ALA A 115 -7.01 -5.68 -18.59
CA ALA A 115 -6.48 -6.99 -18.96
C ALA A 115 -5.16 -7.31 -18.25
N ILE A 116 -4.25 -6.35 -18.19
CA ILE A 116 -3.00 -6.47 -17.43
C ILE A 116 -3.31 -6.70 -15.94
N PHE A 117 -4.26 -5.98 -15.39
CA PHE A 117 -4.67 -6.15 -14.00
C PHE A 117 -5.33 -7.51 -13.74
N GLY A 118 -6.20 -7.98 -14.64
CA GLY A 118 -6.75 -9.33 -14.59
C GLY A 118 -5.67 -10.41 -14.66
N LEU A 119 -4.65 -10.21 -15.49
CA LEU A 119 -3.49 -11.10 -15.59
C LEU A 119 -2.66 -11.10 -14.29
N TYR A 120 -2.55 -9.96 -13.59
CA TYR A 120 -1.90 -9.87 -12.28
C TYR A 120 -2.65 -10.68 -11.21
N ILE A 121 -3.99 -10.62 -11.21
CA ILE A 121 -4.80 -11.39 -10.27
C ILE A 121 -4.68 -12.88 -10.59
N ALA A 122 -4.89 -13.28 -11.84
CA ALA A 122 -4.79 -14.68 -12.28
C ALA A 122 -3.38 -15.25 -12.06
N GLY A 123 -2.33 -14.50 -12.42
CA GLY A 123 -0.94 -14.89 -12.19
C GLY A 123 -0.59 -15.02 -10.72
N GLY A 124 -1.21 -14.24 -9.83
CA GLY A 124 -1.04 -14.36 -8.38
C GLY A 124 -1.58 -15.67 -7.80
N TRP A 125 -2.54 -16.31 -8.48
CA TRP A 125 -3.10 -17.60 -8.08
C TRP A 125 -2.32 -18.81 -8.64
N LEU A 126 -1.72 -18.65 -9.83
CA LEU A 126 -1.03 -19.71 -10.57
C LEU A 126 0.46 -19.83 -10.26
N LEU A 127 1.08 -18.78 -9.71
CA LEU A 127 2.52 -18.77 -9.45
C LEU A 127 2.88 -19.45 -8.12
N PRO A 128 3.99 -20.20 -8.06
CA PRO A 128 4.43 -20.92 -6.86
C PRO A 128 4.64 -19.97 -5.66
N GLY A 129 4.46 -20.51 -4.45
CA GLY A 129 4.70 -19.80 -3.18
C GLY A 129 3.45 -19.16 -2.56
N ARG A 130 2.25 -19.39 -3.10
CA ARG A 130 0.96 -18.87 -2.56
C ARG A 130 0.90 -17.36 -2.27
N LYS A 131 1.77 -16.56 -2.93
CA LYS A 131 1.82 -15.10 -2.77
C LYS A 131 0.68 -14.46 -3.55
N ARG A 132 -0.29 -13.88 -2.87
CA ARG A 132 -1.52 -13.35 -3.47
C ARG A 132 -1.43 -11.84 -3.70
N VAL A 133 -2.09 -11.38 -4.76
CA VAL A 133 -2.36 -9.95 -4.98
C VAL A 133 -3.85 -9.71 -4.75
N VAL A 134 -4.15 -8.87 -3.79
CA VAL A 134 -5.53 -8.50 -3.41
C VAL A 134 -5.78 -7.07 -3.85
N PRO A 135 -6.63 -6.84 -4.84
CA PRO A 135 -7.02 -5.48 -5.21
C PRO A 135 -7.92 -4.88 -4.14
N TYR A 136 -7.68 -3.63 -3.80
CA TYR A 136 -8.52 -2.88 -2.87
C TYR A 136 -9.00 -1.57 -3.50
N SER A 137 -10.29 -1.29 -3.39
CA SER A 137 -10.89 -0.03 -3.79
C SER A 137 -11.96 0.38 -2.79
N ILE A 138 -11.78 1.54 -2.17
CA ILE A 138 -12.74 2.10 -1.23
C ILE A 138 -14.10 2.37 -1.89
N GLN A 139 -14.10 2.71 -3.19
CA GLN A 139 -15.34 2.94 -3.94
C GLN A 139 -16.13 1.64 -4.11
N TRP A 140 -15.44 0.52 -4.37
CA TRP A 140 -16.06 -0.79 -4.44
C TRP A 140 -16.56 -1.25 -3.08
N LEU A 141 -15.77 -1.07 -2.03
CA LEU A 141 -16.18 -1.38 -0.66
C LEU A 141 -17.47 -0.61 -0.30
N LYS A 142 -17.50 0.70 -0.51
CA LYS A 142 -18.67 1.55 -0.25
C LYS A 142 -19.91 1.10 -1.03
N ARG A 143 -19.74 0.67 -2.28
CA ARG A 143 -20.85 0.27 -3.16
C ARG A 143 -21.35 -1.15 -2.86
N LEU A 144 -20.44 -2.10 -2.66
CA LEU A 144 -20.78 -3.52 -2.54
C LEU A 144 -21.01 -3.95 -1.09
N ARG A 145 -20.40 -3.26 -0.12
CA ARG A 145 -20.51 -3.56 1.31
C ARG A 145 -20.64 -2.27 2.14
N PRO A 146 -21.73 -1.52 1.98
CA PRO A 146 -21.91 -0.22 2.63
C PRO A 146 -21.94 -0.31 4.17
N ALA A 147 -22.44 -1.42 4.72
CA ALA A 147 -22.44 -1.63 6.16
C ALA A 147 -21.03 -1.76 6.72
N LEU A 148 -20.16 -2.55 6.08
CA LEU A 148 -18.75 -2.69 6.45
C LEU A 148 -18.01 -1.36 6.33
N PHE A 149 -18.21 -0.63 5.21
CA PHE A 149 -17.63 0.70 5.04
C PHE A 149 -18.01 1.66 6.16
N ARG A 150 -19.29 1.65 6.58
CA ARG A 150 -19.77 2.49 7.70
C ARG A 150 -19.14 2.07 9.02
N GLN A 151 -19.04 0.79 9.29
CA GLN A 151 -18.40 0.24 10.48
C GLN A 151 -16.92 0.67 10.57
N ASP A 152 -16.18 0.51 9.48
CA ASP A 152 -14.76 0.92 9.40
C ASP A 152 -14.62 2.43 9.64
N LEU A 153 -15.50 3.24 9.04
CA LEU A 153 -15.48 4.69 9.22
C LEU A 153 -15.74 5.09 10.67
N ILE A 154 -16.74 4.47 11.33
CA ILE A 154 -17.03 4.72 12.75
C ILE A 154 -15.82 4.36 13.60
N ALA A 155 -15.21 3.19 13.37
CA ALA A 155 -14.01 2.77 14.11
C ALA A 155 -12.85 3.76 13.96
N LEU A 156 -12.62 4.27 12.73
CA LEU A 156 -11.59 5.29 12.50
C LEU A 156 -11.89 6.61 13.20
N LEU A 157 -13.15 7.06 13.21
CA LEU A 157 -13.57 8.28 13.91
C LEU A 157 -13.43 8.12 15.42
N ASP A 158 -13.71 6.95 15.98
CA ASP A 158 -13.52 6.66 17.40
C ASP A 158 -12.03 6.66 17.78
N LEU A 159 -11.16 6.08 16.95
CA LEU A 159 -9.71 6.17 17.15
C LEU A 159 -9.22 7.61 17.13
N LEU A 160 -9.75 8.43 16.21
CA LEU A 160 -9.43 9.85 16.13
C LEU A 160 -9.91 10.61 17.37
N LYS A 161 -11.14 10.38 17.82
CA LYS A 161 -11.72 10.97 19.04
C LYS A 161 -10.91 10.61 20.29
N GLN A 162 -10.42 9.37 20.35
CA GLN A 162 -9.55 8.88 21.42
C GLN A 162 -8.09 9.36 21.29
N GLN A 163 -7.78 10.16 20.28
CA GLN A 163 -6.42 10.63 19.96
C GLN A 163 -5.38 9.51 19.71
N LYS A 164 -5.85 8.30 19.42
CA LYS A 164 -4.99 7.15 19.11
C LYS A 164 -4.39 7.24 17.70
N ILE A 165 -5.05 7.95 16.80
CA ILE A 165 -4.54 8.32 15.49
C ILE A 165 -4.60 9.84 15.33
N LYS A 166 -3.62 10.41 14.58
CA LYS A 166 -3.53 11.85 14.31
C LYS A 166 -3.25 12.06 12.83
N PRO A 167 -4.23 12.53 12.03
CA PRO A 167 -4.00 12.82 10.62
C PRO A 167 -2.89 13.85 10.44
N LEU A 168 -1.97 13.59 9.52
CA LEU A 168 -0.94 14.56 9.16
C LEU A 168 -1.56 15.65 8.29
N ILE A 169 -1.64 16.85 8.81
CA ILE A 169 -2.15 18.03 8.11
C ILE A 169 -0.95 18.79 7.53
N ALA A 170 -0.73 18.66 6.23
CA ALA A 170 0.38 19.34 5.55
C ALA A 170 0.17 20.88 5.47
N GLN A 171 -1.08 21.31 5.22
CA GLN A 171 -1.42 22.73 5.10
C GLN A 171 -2.92 22.93 5.37
N ARG A 172 -3.26 24.05 5.98
CA ARG A 172 -4.63 24.53 6.12
C ARG A 172 -4.82 25.71 5.16
N PHE A 173 -5.88 25.68 4.41
CA PHE A 173 -6.30 26.80 3.56
C PHE A 173 -7.40 27.56 4.29
N PRO A 174 -7.47 28.91 4.13
CA PRO A 174 -8.53 29.74 4.68
C PRO A 174 -9.89 29.41 4.06
#